data_a72468f9f5cee86133da89ab546d5a48
#
_entry.id   a72468f9f5cee86133da89ab546d5a48
#
_cell.length_a   1.000
_cell.length_b   1.000
_cell.length_c   1.000
_cell.angle_alpha   90.00
_cell.angle_beta   90.00
_cell.angle_gamma   90.00
#
_symmetry.space_group_name_H-M   'P 1'
#
loop_
_entity.id
_entity.type
_entity.pdbx_description
1 polymer ?
#
loop_
_entity_poly.entity_id
_entity_poly.type
_entity_poly.pdbx_seq_one_letter_code
_entity_poly.pdbx_strand_id
1 'polypeptide(L)'
;MAVSFSADGPVGFITLDNPPANSYDLEVMTQFSDAVDEAIASETRAVVVRSASEKFFSAGADVKKFLDGDVEASMEMIRTSQVAFKRMAAASHVFIAHINGHALGGGLELTLACDLRYANEGRYKLGTPEVTLGLLPGNGGTQRLTRLVGQSRALDLLITGRTFSPEEARDMGLVSALFAPEEAEAKVREQAERLAVGPALAIAAIKRCVHEGGQLPLDDGLALEAELIEQLFRSKDATEGLTAFVEKRNPEFVG
;
A
#
# COMPACT_ATOMS: atom_id res chain seq x y z
N MET A 1 -8.18 3.54 20.28
CA MET A 1 -7.86 2.58 19.22
C MET A 1 -6.80 3.25 18.38
N ALA A 2 -5.67 2.57 18.18
CA ALA A 2 -4.51 3.15 17.47
C ALA A 2 -4.64 3.04 15.93
N VAL A 3 -5.52 2.17 15.46
CA VAL A 3 -5.87 2.04 14.04
C VAL A 3 -7.38 1.89 13.92
N SER A 4 -7.98 2.56 12.97
CA SER A 4 -9.43 2.50 12.71
C SER A 4 -9.71 2.43 11.22
N PHE A 5 -10.82 1.76 10.86
CA PHE A 5 -11.41 1.82 9.54
C PHE A 5 -12.66 2.70 9.55
N SER A 6 -12.88 3.44 8.48
CA SER A 6 -14.12 4.18 8.21
C SER A 6 -14.39 4.20 6.71
N ALA A 7 -15.66 4.22 6.32
CA ALA A 7 -16.08 4.33 4.92
C ALA A 7 -16.77 5.68 4.68
N ASP A 8 -16.49 6.28 3.52
CA ASP A 8 -17.18 7.48 3.02
C ASP A 8 -17.53 7.25 1.54
N GLY A 9 -18.76 6.84 1.31
CA GLY A 9 -19.19 6.35 0.01
C GLY A 9 -18.39 5.13 -0.44
N PRO A 10 -17.87 5.10 -1.67
CA PRO A 10 -17.12 3.97 -2.21
C PRO A 10 -15.65 3.95 -1.77
N VAL A 11 -15.18 4.92 -0.96
CA VAL A 11 -13.80 5.04 -0.50
C VAL A 11 -13.71 4.69 0.99
N GLY A 12 -12.80 3.78 1.33
CA GLY A 12 -12.44 3.43 2.70
C GLY A 12 -11.21 4.20 3.18
N PHE A 13 -11.10 4.39 4.49
CA PHE A 13 -9.95 5.01 5.14
C PHE A 13 -9.49 4.14 6.30
N ILE A 14 -8.24 3.68 6.24
CA ILE A 14 -7.54 3.11 7.41
C ILE A 14 -6.66 4.22 7.97
N THR A 15 -6.97 4.67 9.19
CA THR A 15 -6.28 5.78 9.83
C THR A 15 -5.39 5.27 10.97
N LEU A 16 -4.09 5.61 10.89
CA LEU A 16 -3.12 5.37 11.95
C LEU A 16 -3.13 6.55 12.92
N ASP A 17 -3.41 6.29 14.19
CA ASP A 17 -3.48 7.30 15.26
C ASP A 17 -2.91 6.74 16.57
N ASN A 18 -1.60 6.50 16.57
CA ASN A 18 -0.84 6.02 17.74
C ASN A 18 0.30 7.00 18.08
N PRO A 19 -0.03 8.14 18.74
CA PRO A 19 0.99 9.14 19.09
C PRO A 19 2.07 8.56 20.00
N PRO A 20 3.32 9.12 19.96
CA PRO A 20 3.67 10.35 19.23
C PRO A 20 4.10 10.12 17.78
N ALA A 21 4.38 8.88 17.34
CA ALA A 21 5.08 8.63 16.07
C ALA A 21 4.43 7.52 15.22
N ASN A 22 3.23 7.08 15.56
CA ASN A 22 2.59 5.92 14.94
C ASN A 22 3.52 4.69 14.91
N SER A 23 4.30 4.50 15.99
CA SER A 23 5.04 3.26 16.19
C SER A 23 4.07 2.13 16.50
N TYR A 24 4.40 0.93 16.11
CA TYR A 24 3.51 -0.21 16.32
C TYR A 24 4.19 -1.35 17.08
N ASP A 25 3.39 -2.09 17.81
CA ASP A 25 3.67 -3.38 18.42
C ASP A 25 2.65 -4.42 17.88
N LEU A 26 2.59 -5.59 18.50
CA LEU A 26 1.65 -6.65 18.10
C LEU A 26 0.19 -6.19 18.21
N GLU A 27 -0.16 -5.44 19.25
CA GLU A 27 -1.54 -4.96 19.45
C GLU A 27 -1.96 -4.00 18.33
N VAL A 28 -1.10 -3.01 18.01
CA VAL A 28 -1.37 -2.05 16.93
C VAL A 28 -1.43 -2.75 15.57
N MET A 29 -0.56 -3.73 15.32
CA MET A 29 -0.60 -4.50 14.06
C MET A 29 -1.80 -5.44 13.99
N THR A 30 -2.31 -5.93 15.11
CA THR A 30 -3.59 -6.66 15.14
C THR A 30 -4.73 -5.72 14.77
N GLN A 31 -4.81 -4.52 15.36
CA GLN A 31 -5.80 -3.52 14.97
C GLN A 31 -5.71 -3.14 13.49
N PHE A 32 -4.48 -3.04 12.94
CA PHE A 32 -4.29 -2.79 11.50
C PHE A 32 -4.83 -3.97 10.66
N SER A 33 -4.54 -5.19 11.07
CA SER A 33 -5.05 -6.40 10.40
C SER A 33 -6.57 -6.45 10.40
N ASP A 34 -7.20 -6.13 11.55
CA ASP A 34 -8.66 -6.08 11.69
C ASP A 34 -9.26 -4.98 10.79
N ALA A 35 -8.64 -3.79 10.75
CA ALA A 35 -9.06 -2.70 9.88
C ALA A 35 -8.95 -3.06 8.37
N VAL A 36 -7.94 -3.87 7.99
CA VAL A 36 -7.84 -4.42 6.62
C VAL A 36 -8.98 -5.39 6.34
N ASP A 37 -9.33 -6.26 7.30
CA ASP A 37 -10.43 -7.20 7.14
C ASP A 37 -11.79 -6.48 7.06
N GLU A 38 -12.01 -5.45 7.88
CA GLU A 38 -13.20 -4.60 7.81
C GLU A 38 -13.29 -3.89 6.44
N ALA A 39 -12.18 -3.36 5.94
CA ALA A 39 -12.13 -2.71 4.62
C ALA A 39 -12.49 -3.70 3.51
N ILE A 40 -11.91 -4.90 3.51
CA ILE A 40 -12.18 -5.95 2.51
C ILE A 40 -13.62 -6.44 2.58
N ALA A 41 -14.22 -6.50 3.76
CA ALA A 41 -15.62 -6.90 3.95
C ALA A 41 -16.63 -5.79 3.62
N SER A 42 -16.19 -4.54 3.45
CA SER A 42 -17.04 -3.40 3.16
C SER A 42 -17.39 -3.30 1.67
N GLU A 43 -18.32 -2.41 1.34
CA GLU A 43 -18.66 -2.08 -0.05
C GLU A 43 -17.69 -1.08 -0.71
N THR A 44 -16.63 -0.66 0.00
CA THR A 44 -15.63 0.24 -0.57
C THR A 44 -14.82 -0.49 -1.65
N ARG A 45 -14.24 0.26 -2.58
CA ARG A 45 -13.42 -0.30 -3.69
C ARG A 45 -11.99 0.24 -3.71
N ALA A 46 -11.79 1.41 -3.13
CA ALA A 46 -10.47 1.99 -2.89
C ALA A 46 -10.32 2.31 -1.40
N VAL A 47 -9.15 2.03 -0.84
CA VAL A 47 -8.87 2.22 0.59
C VAL A 47 -7.62 3.05 0.74
N VAL A 48 -7.76 4.22 1.38
CA VAL A 48 -6.63 5.10 1.68
C VAL A 48 -6.10 4.77 3.07
N VAL A 49 -4.84 4.34 3.14
CA VAL A 49 -4.10 4.19 4.40
C VAL A 49 -3.41 5.51 4.69
N ARG A 50 -3.78 6.16 5.79
CA ARG A 50 -3.33 7.50 6.17
C ARG A 50 -2.96 7.60 7.64
N SER A 51 -2.33 8.70 8.01
CA SER A 51 -1.96 9.03 9.38
C SER A 51 -2.71 10.25 9.89
N ALA A 52 -3.15 10.22 11.14
CA ALA A 52 -3.66 11.38 11.86
C ALA A 52 -2.55 12.33 12.33
N SER A 53 -1.29 11.88 12.35
CA SER A 53 -0.14 12.71 12.73
C SER A 53 0.35 13.53 11.54
N GLU A 54 0.59 14.81 11.74
CA GLU A 54 1.19 15.68 10.72
C GLU A 54 2.69 15.41 10.50
N LYS A 55 3.36 14.80 11.47
CA LYS A 55 4.82 14.60 11.44
C LYS A 55 5.21 13.20 10.97
N PHE A 56 4.45 12.19 11.34
CA PHE A 56 4.77 10.80 11.06
C PHE A 56 3.63 10.12 10.32
N PHE A 57 3.94 9.50 9.21
CA PHE A 57 3.10 8.43 8.71
C PHE A 57 3.20 7.23 9.66
N SER A 58 4.41 6.71 9.86
CA SER A 58 4.74 5.74 10.91
C SER A 58 6.26 5.64 11.09
N ALA A 59 6.73 5.59 12.32
CA ALA A 59 8.14 5.33 12.65
C ALA A 59 8.51 3.84 12.64
N GLY A 60 7.56 2.95 12.30
CA GLY A 60 7.78 1.51 12.28
C GLY A 60 7.55 0.85 13.64
N ALA A 61 8.15 -0.32 13.85
CA ALA A 61 8.01 -1.07 15.08
C ALA A 61 8.57 -0.31 16.30
N ASP A 62 7.93 -0.47 17.45
CA ASP A 62 8.47 0.04 18.71
C ASP A 62 9.71 -0.75 19.11
N VAL A 63 10.89 -0.15 18.87
CA VAL A 63 12.18 -0.77 19.14
C VAL A 63 12.35 -1.18 20.60
N LYS A 64 11.68 -0.51 21.54
CA LYS A 64 11.75 -0.86 22.97
C LYS A 64 11.19 -2.24 23.25
N LYS A 65 10.18 -2.67 22.48
CA LYS A 65 9.59 -4.02 22.60
C LYS A 65 10.56 -5.13 22.17
N PHE A 66 11.54 -4.82 21.31
CA PHE A 66 12.58 -5.79 20.94
C PHE A 66 13.67 -5.96 22.01
N LEU A 67 13.84 -4.96 22.90
CA LEU A 67 14.85 -5.04 23.96
C LEU A 67 14.50 -6.07 25.04
N ASP A 68 13.22 -6.43 25.18
CA ASP A 68 12.78 -7.44 26.13
C ASP A 68 13.23 -8.86 25.71
N GLY A 69 13.80 -9.00 24.49
CA GLY A 69 14.43 -10.22 24.00
C GLY A 69 13.46 -11.35 23.66
N ASP A 70 12.16 -11.11 23.66
CA ASP A 70 11.15 -12.10 23.28
C ASP A 70 11.10 -12.20 21.74
N VAL A 71 11.87 -13.16 21.24
CA VAL A 71 11.94 -13.43 19.79
C VAL A 71 10.58 -13.93 19.27
N GLU A 72 9.84 -14.72 20.04
CA GLU A 72 8.57 -15.26 19.58
C GLU A 72 7.50 -14.18 19.46
N ALA A 73 7.40 -13.26 20.43
CA ALA A 73 6.50 -12.11 20.34
C ALA A 73 6.87 -11.18 19.18
N SER A 74 8.16 -10.96 18.94
CA SER A 74 8.65 -10.18 17.79
C SER A 74 8.25 -10.84 16.45
N MET A 75 8.42 -12.17 16.36
CA MET A 75 8.06 -12.92 15.17
C MET A 75 6.55 -12.99 14.94
N GLU A 76 5.74 -13.01 16.03
CA GLU A 76 4.28 -12.95 15.92
C GLU A 76 3.81 -11.62 15.32
N MET A 77 4.37 -10.50 15.77
CA MET A 77 4.09 -9.18 15.20
C MET A 77 4.45 -9.14 13.69
N ILE A 78 5.61 -9.69 13.31
CA ILE A 78 6.04 -9.77 11.91
C ILE A 78 5.04 -10.64 11.10
N ARG A 79 4.67 -11.81 11.61
CA ARG A 79 3.69 -12.70 10.94
C ARG A 79 2.34 -12.01 10.75
N THR A 80 1.84 -11.32 11.79
CA THR A 80 0.59 -10.56 11.72
C THR A 80 0.65 -9.49 10.64
N SER A 81 1.74 -8.71 10.60
CA SER A 81 1.96 -7.69 9.56
C SER A 81 1.98 -8.31 8.17
N GLN A 82 2.77 -9.38 7.97
CA GLN A 82 2.89 -10.03 6.66
C GLN A 82 1.57 -10.64 6.17
N VAL A 83 0.75 -11.18 7.08
CA VAL A 83 -0.59 -11.70 6.74
C VAL A 83 -1.51 -10.57 6.29
N ALA A 84 -1.57 -9.45 7.03
CA ALA A 84 -2.36 -8.29 6.63
C ALA A 84 -1.93 -7.76 5.25
N PHE A 85 -0.62 -7.62 5.01
CA PHE A 85 -0.08 -7.14 3.74
C PHE A 85 -0.34 -8.09 2.56
N LYS A 86 -0.37 -9.42 2.81
CA LYS A 86 -0.78 -10.39 1.77
C LYS A 86 -2.26 -10.26 1.43
N ARG A 87 -3.13 -10.03 2.43
CA ARG A 87 -4.57 -9.81 2.19
C ARG A 87 -4.80 -8.54 1.36
N MET A 88 -4.10 -7.44 1.67
CA MET A 88 -4.16 -6.21 0.87
C MET A 88 -3.80 -6.48 -0.60
N ALA A 89 -2.72 -7.22 -0.85
CA ALA A 89 -2.30 -7.55 -2.21
C ALA A 89 -3.30 -8.45 -2.95
N ALA A 90 -3.94 -9.40 -2.25
CA ALA A 90 -4.88 -10.36 -2.82
C ALA A 90 -6.30 -9.81 -2.98
N ALA A 91 -6.66 -8.75 -2.25
CA ALA A 91 -8.00 -8.17 -2.30
C ALA A 91 -8.28 -7.49 -3.65
N SER A 92 -9.56 -7.45 -4.05
CA SER A 92 -10.03 -6.68 -5.21
C SER A 92 -9.96 -5.17 -5.01
N HIS A 93 -9.88 -4.71 -3.76
CA HIS A 93 -9.74 -3.31 -3.40
C HIS A 93 -8.37 -2.74 -3.80
N VAL A 94 -8.32 -1.46 -4.15
CA VAL A 94 -7.05 -0.74 -4.35
C VAL A 94 -6.64 -0.07 -3.05
N PHE A 95 -5.51 -0.48 -2.48
CA PHE A 95 -4.94 0.16 -1.30
C PHE A 95 -3.96 1.26 -1.71
N ILE A 96 -4.16 2.45 -1.17
CA ILE A 96 -3.41 3.67 -1.49
C ILE A 96 -2.75 4.18 -0.21
N ALA A 97 -1.42 4.26 -0.18
CA ALA A 97 -0.73 4.95 0.91
C ALA A 97 -0.72 6.46 0.66
N HIS A 98 -1.23 7.25 1.61
CA HIS A 98 -1.06 8.70 1.68
C HIS A 98 0.03 9.02 2.69
N ILE A 99 1.24 9.28 2.19
CA ILE A 99 2.44 9.51 3.01
C ILE A 99 2.55 11.01 3.29
N ASN A 100 2.10 11.43 4.46
CA ASN A 100 2.07 12.83 4.87
C ASN A 100 3.22 13.24 5.80
N GLY A 101 4.12 12.31 6.15
CA GLY A 101 5.21 12.52 7.08
C GLY A 101 6.23 11.40 7.07
N HIS A 102 7.09 11.35 8.08
CA HIS A 102 8.12 10.31 8.20
C HIS A 102 7.53 8.90 8.08
N ALA A 103 8.06 8.08 7.17
CA ALA A 103 7.74 6.66 7.04
C ALA A 103 9.05 5.87 7.12
N LEU A 104 9.31 5.28 8.28
CA LEU A 104 10.59 4.65 8.61
C LEU A 104 10.40 3.19 8.98
N GLY A 105 11.36 2.35 8.60
CA GLY A 105 11.34 0.93 8.91
C GLY A 105 10.06 0.27 8.43
N GLY A 106 9.42 -0.48 9.29
CA GLY A 106 8.12 -1.09 9.00
C GLY A 106 7.02 -0.12 8.61
N GLY A 107 7.14 1.18 8.93
CA GLY A 107 6.26 2.22 8.44
C GLY A 107 6.39 2.42 6.93
N LEU A 108 7.62 2.38 6.39
CA LEU A 108 7.81 2.37 4.95
C LEU A 108 7.34 1.04 4.34
N GLU A 109 7.62 -0.10 5.00
CA GLU A 109 7.19 -1.42 4.53
C GLU A 109 5.67 -1.53 4.37
N LEU A 110 4.90 -0.89 5.27
CA LEU A 110 3.45 -0.78 5.15
C LEU A 110 3.06 -0.02 3.87
N THR A 111 3.74 1.10 3.57
CA THR A 111 3.46 1.84 2.32
C THR A 111 3.81 1.02 1.08
N LEU A 112 4.88 0.21 1.14
CA LEU A 112 5.29 -0.69 0.06
C LEU A 112 4.29 -1.85 -0.16
N ALA A 113 3.48 -2.17 0.85
CA ALA A 113 2.43 -3.18 0.74
C ALA A 113 1.15 -2.66 0.07
N CYS A 114 0.95 -1.34 0.02
CA CYS A 114 -0.13 -0.72 -0.73
C CYS A 114 0.12 -0.82 -2.25
N ASP A 115 -0.94 -0.79 -3.05
CA ASP A 115 -0.85 -0.81 -4.51
C ASP A 115 -0.26 0.50 -5.05
N LEU A 116 -0.75 1.62 -4.55
CA LEU A 116 -0.31 2.96 -4.95
C LEU A 116 0.23 3.74 -3.74
N ARG A 117 1.13 4.67 -3.99
CA ARG A 117 1.73 5.57 -2.98
C ARG A 117 1.74 6.98 -3.52
N TYR A 118 1.09 7.87 -2.77
CA TYR A 118 1.15 9.31 -2.97
C TYR A 118 1.75 9.95 -1.73
N ALA A 119 2.55 10.99 -1.91
CA ALA A 119 3.22 11.61 -0.78
C ALA A 119 3.06 13.13 -0.82
N ASN A 120 3.11 13.75 0.36
CA ASN A 120 3.18 15.21 0.45
C ASN A 120 4.59 15.67 0.09
N GLU A 121 4.69 16.84 -0.52
CA GLU A 121 5.95 17.58 -0.52
C GLU A 121 6.32 17.96 0.91
N GLY A 122 7.63 17.97 1.24
CA GLY A 122 8.03 18.39 2.57
C GLY A 122 9.40 17.88 3.02
N ARG A 123 9.81 18.35 4.20
CA ARG A 123 11.10 17.99 4.80
C ARG A 123 10.96 16.85 5.79
N TYR A 124 10.64 15.67 5.32
CA TYR A 124 10.59 14.46 6.12
C TYR A 124 11.37 13.33 5.45
N LYS A 125 11.51 12.20 6.12
CA LYS A 125 12.38 11.11 5.72
C LYS A 125 11.60 9.83 5.50
N LEU A 126 11.97 9.13 4.45
CA LEU A 126 11.56 7.78 4.12
C LEU A 126 12.78 6.86 4.22
N GLY A 127 12.61 5.60 4.56
CA GLY A 127 13.73 4.65 4.58
C GLY A 127 13.48 3.43 5.46
N THR A 128 14.39 2.48 5.35
CA THR A 128 14.41 1.24 6.12
C THR A 128 15.76 1.14 6.84
N PRO A 129 15.91 1.80 8.03
CA PRO A 129 17.18 1.93 8.74
C PRO A 129 17.51 0.73 9.63
N GLU A 130 16.82 -0.40 9.52
CA GLU A 130 16.93 -1.57 10.41
C GLU A 130 18.36 -2.11 10.52
N VAL A 131 19.17 -1.97 9.47
CA VAL A 131 20.58 -2.39 9.49
C VAL A 131 21.39 -1.66 10.57
N THR A 132 21.03 -0.44 10.93
CA THR A 132 21.68 0.31 12.01
C THR A 132 21.40 -0.27 13.40
N LEU A 133 20.41 -1.16 13.50
CA LEU A 133 20.06 -1.92 14.69
C LEU A 133 20.56 -3.37 14.63
N GLY A 134 21.33 -3.74 13.59
CA GLY A 134 21.75 -5.13 13.35
C GLY A 134 20.62 -6.03 12.84
N LEU A 135 19.55 -5.44 12.31
CA LEU A 135 18.37 -6.13 11.79
C LEU A 135 18.21 -5.89 10.29
N LEU A 136 17.24 -6.56 9.69
CA LEU A 136 16.77 -6.30 8.34
C LEU A 136 15.28 -5.91 8.37
N PRO A 137 14.74 -5.24 7.33
CA PRO A 137 13.30 -5.00 7.20
C PRO A 137 12.52 -6.31 7.13
N GLY A 138 11.72 -6.61 8.18
CA GLY A 138 11.09 -7.91 8.39
C GLY A 138 9.72 -8.06 7.74
N ASN A 139 9.09 -6.96 7.32
CA ASN A 139 7.72 -6.97 6.79
C ASN A 139 7.66 -6.94 5.26
N GLY A 140 8.74 -7.34 4.60
CA GLY A 140 8.84 -7.47 3.16
C GLY A 140 9.58 -6.33 2.46
N GLY A 141 10.23 -5.42 3.21
CA GLY A 141 11.00 -4.30 2.65
C GLY A 141 12.08 -4.76 1.70
N THR A 142 12.87 -5.77 2.06
CA THR A 142 13.89 -6.33 1.16
C THR A 142 13.31 -6.83 -0.17
N GLN A 143 12.09 -7.34 -0.17
CA GLN A 143 11.47 -7.92 -1.34
C GLN A 143 10.71 -6.88 -2.19
N ARG A 144 9.86 -6.05 -1.53
CA ARG A 144 9.04 -5.08 -2.23
C ARG A 144 9.85 -3.89 -2.74
N LEU A 145 10.78 -3.35 -1.92
CA LEU A 145 11.64 -2.24 -2.35
C LEU A 145 12.47 -2.65 -3.57
N THR A 146 13.09 -3.85 -3.53
CA THR A 146 13.90 -4.35 -4.65
C THR A 146 13.11 -4.45 -5.95
N ARG A 147 11.84 -4.90 -5.88
CA ARG A 147 10.97 -5.01 -7.05
C ARG A 147 10.54 -3.65 -7.61
N LEU A 148 10.44 -2.63 -6.75
CA LEU A 148 10.05 -1.28 -7.16
C LEU A 148 11.22 -0.49 -7.76
N VAL A 149 12.38 -0.47 -7.08
CA VAL A 149 13.47 0.46 -7.45
C VAL A 149 14.67 -0.23 -8.11
N GLY A 150 14.61 -1.55 -8.26
CA GLY A 150 15.68 -2.39 -8.80
C GLY A 150 16.75 -2.75 -7.76
N GLN A 151 17.46 -3.85 -8.01
CA GLN A 151 18.37 -4.47 -7.05
C GLN A 151 19.49 -3.53 -6.58
N SER A 152 20.16 -2.83 -7.49
CA SER A 152 21.32 -1.99 -7.14
C SER A 152 20.94 -0.87 -6.17
N ARG A 153 19.83 -0.16 -6.47
CA ARG A 153 19.35 0.93 -5.63
C ARG A 153 18.79 0.43 -4.30
N ALA A 154 18.07 -0.69 -4.32
CA ALA A 154 17.58 -1.31 -3.10
C ALA A 154 18.72 -1.73 -2.17
N LEU A 155 19.81 -2.34 -2.69
CA LEU A 155 20.98 -2.69 -1.89
C LEU A 155 21.62 -1.46 -1.25
N ASP A 156 21.82 -0.35 -2.01
CA ASP A 156 22.35 0.89 -1.44
C ASP A 156 21.50 1.35 -0.25
N LEU A 157 20.18 1.42 -0.39
CA LEU A 157 19.27 1.86 0.66
C LEU A 157 19.25 0.92 1.87
N LEU A 158 19.18 -0.38 1.62
CA LEU A 158 19.02 -1.39 2.67
C LEU A 158 20.29 -1.61 3.49
N ILE A 159 21.46 -1.71 2.86
CA ILE A 159 22.71 -2.02 3.58
C ILE A 159 23.35 -0.79 4.23
N THR A 160 23.04 0.41 3.73
CA THR A 160 23.50 1.66 4.37
C THR A 160 22.52 2.15 5.42
N GLY A 161 21.25 1.73 5.35
CA GLY A 161 20.19 2.24 6.21
C GLY A 161 19.91 3.73 6.02
N ARG A 162 20.43 4.33 4.93
CA ARG A 162 20.21 5.75 4.67
C ARG A 162 18.73 6.04 4.41
N THR A 163 18.32 7.21 4.86
CA THR A 163 17.02 7.76 4.56
C THR A 163 17.08 8.65 3.32
N PHE A 164 15.92 8.87 2.70
CA PHE A 164 15.78 9.68 1.49
C PHE A 164 14.56 10.61 1.62
N SER A 165 14.50 11.62 0.75
CA SER A 165 13.40 12.59 0.73
C SER A 165 12.21 12.09 -0.11
N PRO A 166 11.03 12.73 -0.01
CA PRO A 166 9.90 12.47 -0.90
C PRO A 166 10.25 12.64 -2.39
N GLU A 167 11.04 13.65 -2.72
CA GLU A 167 11.48 13.93 -4.09
C GLU A 167 12.36 12.78 -4.61
N GLU A 168 13.31 12.31 -3.81
CA GLU A 168 14.14 11.16 -4.17
C GLU A 168 13.27 9.89 -4.32
N ALA A 169 12.25 9.71 -3.47
CA ALA A 169 11.29 8.61 -3.58
C ALA A 169 10.51 8.65 -4.91
N ARG A 170 10.07 9.83 -5.35
CA ARG A 170 9.44 10.03 -6.66
C ARG A 170 10.42 9.72 -7.80
N ASP A 171 11.62 10.28 -7.74
CA ASP A 171 12.62 10.15 -8.81
C ASP A 171 13.10 8.70 -9.01
N MET A 172 13.00 7.88 -7.98
CA MET A 172 13.28 6.44 -8.10
C MET A 172 12.03 5.58 -8.35
N GLY A 173 10.84 6.19 -8.52
CA GLY A 173 9.60 5.48 -8.82
C GLY A 173 8.94 4.80 -7.62
N LEU A 174 9.38 5.11 -6.39
CA LEU A 174 8.77 4.55 -5.19
C LEU A 174 7.40 5.17 -4.91
N VAL A 175 7.23 6.47 -5.13
CA VAL A 175 5.94 7.16 -5.07
C VAL A 175 5.51 7.63 -6.46
N SER A 176 4.20 7.55 -6.73
CA SER A 176 3.62 7.88 -8.03
C SER A 176 3.53 9.38 -8.28
N ALA A 177 3.29 10.16 -7.23
CA ALA A 177 3.21 11.62 -7.30
C ALA A 177 3.46 12.25 -5.92
N LEU A 178 3.90 13.52 -5.96
CA LEU A 178 3.95 14.41 -4.81
C LEU A 178 2.88 15.48 -4.98
N PHE A 179 2.27 15.86 -3.86
CA PHE A 179 1.29 16.93 -3.79
C PHE A 179 1.69 17.96 -2.73
N ALA A 180 1.38 19.22 -2.98
CA ALA A 180 1.51 20.25 -1.96
C ALA A 180 0.68 19.86 -0.72
N PRO A 181 1.19 20.05 0.52
CA PRO A 181 0.53 19.56 1.73
C PRO A 181 -0.93 20.00 1.86
N GLU A 182 -1.24 21.23 1.46
CA GLU A 182 -2.58 21.83 1.51
C GLU A 182 -3.57 21.21 0.50
N GLU A 183 -3.08 20.57 -0.56
CA GLU A 183 -3.90 19.94 -1.60
C GLU A 183 -3.90 18.41 -1.50
N ALA A 184 -2.93 17.83 -0.78
CA ALA A 184 -2.62 16.42 -0.83
C ALA A 184 -3.80 15.52 -0.44
N GLU A 185 -4.51 15.85 0.64
CA GLU A 185 -5.67 15.05 1.08
C GLU A 185 -6.77 15.03 0.01
N ALA A 186 -7.08 16.19 -0.56
CA ALA A 186 -8.09 16.31 -1.63
C ALA A 186 -7.66 15.56 -2.89
N LYS A 187 -6.37 15.66 -3.28
CA LYS A 187 -5.83 14.98 -4.46
C LYS A 187 -5.79 13.46 -4.31
N VAL A 188 -5.38 12.95 -3.14
CA VAL A 188 -5.39 11.51 -2.87
C VAL A 188 -6.81 10.98 -2.85
N ARG A 189 -7.75 11.72 -2.25
CA ARG A 189 -9.17 11.38 -2.26
C ARG A 189 -9.73 11.32 -3.68
N GLU A 190 -9.47 12.33 -4.51
CA GLU A 190 -9.85 12.36 -5.93
C GLU A 190 -9.37 11.11 -6.68
N GLN A 191 -8.10 10.68 -6.45
CA GLN A 191 -7.58 9.46 -7.06
C GLN A 191 -8.31 8.21 -6.55
N ALA A 192 -8.59 8.13 -5.24
CA ALA A 192 -9.33 7.02 -4.66
C ALA A 192 -10.76 6.93 -5.19
N GLU A 193 -11.48 8.04 -5.26
CA GLU A 193 -12.84 8.13 -5.82
C GLU A 193 -12.86 7.68 -7.28
N ARG A 194 -11.91 8.16 -8.10
CA ARG A 194 -11.79 7.76 -9.51
C ARG A 194 -11.59 6.25 -9.67
N LEU A 195 -10.78 5.63 -8.82
CA LEU A 195 -10.56 4.18 -8.84
C LEU A 195 -11.79 3.41 -8.33
N ALA A 196 -12.45 3.95 -7.32
CA ALA A 196 -13.60 3.30 -6.70
C ALA A 196 -14.84 3.25 -7.62
N VAL A 197 -15.01 4.23 -8.53
CA VAL A 197 -16.07 4.21 -9.53
C VAL A 197 -15.65 3.54 -10.85
N GLY A 198 -14.41 3.08 -10.93
CA GLY A 198 -13.88 2.38 -12.10
C GLY A 198 -14.40 0.95 -12.26
N PRO A 199 -13.97 0.24 -13.33
CA PRO A 199 -14.35 -1.14 -13.62
C PRO A 199 -13.69 -2.10 -12.62
N ALA A 200 -14.38 -2.39 -11.50
CA ALA A 200 -13.83 -3.11 -10.36
C ALA A 200 -13.24 -4.48 -10.73
N LEU A 201 -13.92 -5.24 -11.61
CA LEU A 201 -13.41 -6.55 -12.06
C LEU A 201 -12.11 -6.41 -12.85
N ALA A 202 -12.00 -5.40 -13.72
CA ALA A 202 -10.78 -5.17 -14.49
C ALA A 202 -9.62 -4.72 -13.60
N ILE A 203 -9.88 -3.83 -12.63
CA ILE A 203 -8.89 -3.39 -11.65
C ILE A 203 -8.38 -4.59 -10.82
N ALA A 204 -9.28 -5.43 -10.32
CA ALA A 204 -8.92 -6.63 -9.57
C ALA A 204 -8.09 -7.61 -10.42
N ALA A 205 -8.45 -7.84 -11.68
CA ALA A 205 -7.70 -8.69 -12.59
C ALA A 205 -6.30 -8.13 -12.87
N ILE A 206 -6.17 -6.82 -13.10
CA ILE A 206 -4.87 -6.15 -13.28
C ILE A 206 -4.00 -6.32 -12.04
N LYS A 207 -4.54 -6.07 -10.83
CA LYS A 207 -3.81 -6.30 -9.58
C LYS A 207 -3.30 -7.74 -9.49
N ARG A 208 -4.15 -8.69 -9.80
CA ARG A 208 -3.81 -10.11 -9.75
C ARG A 208 -2.71 -10.46 -10.75
N CYS A 209 -2.79 -10.00 -12.00
CA CYS A 209 -1.73 -10.17 -12.99
C CYS A 209 -0.39 -9.59 -12.51
N VAL A 210 -0.41 -8.40 -11.89
CA VAL A 210 0.82 -7.75 -11.42
C VAL A 210 1.39 -8.44 -10.18
N HIS A 211 0.55 -8.78 -9.18
CA HIS A 211 1.02 -9.35 -7.91
C HIS A 211 1.34 -10.85 -8.01
N GLU A 212 0.47 -11.64 -8.66
CA GLU A 212 0.66 -13.09 -8.80
C GLU A 212 1.53 -13.38 -10.04
N GLY A 213 1.11 -12.90 -11.21
CA GLY A 213 1.80 -13.12 -12.48
C GLY A 213 3.25 -12.63 -12.48
N GLY A 214 3.52 -11.49 -11.81
CA GLY A 214 4.88 -10.96 -11.65
C GLY A 214 5.82 -11.84 -10.81
N GLN A 215 5.33 -12.90 -10.17
CA GLN A 215 6.12 -13.88 -9.43
C GLN A 215 6.31 -15.19 -10.19
N LEU A 216 5.64 -15.36 -11.32
CA LEU A 216 5.69 -16.54 -12.16
C LEU A 216 6.75 -16.40 -13.28
N PRO A 217 7.18 -17.50 -13.91
CA PRO A 217 7.81 -17.44 -15.22
C PRO A 217 6.92 -16.69 -16.21
N LEU A 218 7.52 -16.00 -17.18
CA LEU A 218 6.79 -15.13 -18.12
C LEU A 218 5.62 -15.83 -18.80
N ASP A 219 5.83 -17.04 -19.31
CA ASP A 219 4.79 -17.80 -20.02
C ASP A 219 3.60 -18.14 -19.12
N ASP A 220 3.85 -18.47 -17.84
CA ASP A 220 2.80 -18.74 -16.86
C ASP A 220 2.05 -17.45 -16.47
N GLY A 221 2.78 -16.32 -16.36
CA GLY A 221 2.17 -15.00 -16.14
C GLY A 221 1.28 -14.58 -17.32
N LEU A 222 1.72 -14.81 -18.56
CA LEU A 222 0.92 -14.56 -19.77
C LEU A 222 -0.30 -15.48 -19.86
N ALA A 223 -0.20 -16.73 -19.40
CA ALA A 223 -1.35 -17.65 -19.34
C ALA A 223 -2.39 -17.15 -18.33
N LEU A 224 -1.97 -16.67 -17.14
CA LEU A 224 -2.86 -16.05 -16.16
C LEU A 224 -3.55 -14.80 -16.74
N GLU A 225 -2.81 -13.95 -17.44
CA GLU A 225 -3.37 -12.76 -18.10
C GLU A 225 -4.43 -13.13 -19.14
N ALA A 226 -4.16 -14.16 -19.97
CA ALA A 226 -5.10 -14.66 -20.97
C ALA A 226 -6.38 -15.23 -20.35
N GLU A 227 -6.27 -15.95 -19.23
CA GLU A 227 -7.43 -16.45 -18.48
C GLU A 227 -8.30 -15.29 -17.97
N LEU A 228 -7.67 -14.30 -17.34
CA LEU A 228 -8.38 -13.17 -16.72
C LEU A 228 -9.03 -12.25 -17.75
N ILE A 229 -8.36 -11.96 -18.88
CA ILE A 229 -8.97 -11.14 -19.93
C ILE A 229 -10.15 -11.85 -20.61
N GLU A 230 -10.11 -13.19 -20.75
CA GLU A 230 -11.25 -13.95 -21.25
C GLU A 230 -12.47 -13.81 -20.33
N GLN A 231 -12.27 -13.84 -19.01
CA GLN A 231 -13.35 -13.62 -18.04
C GLN A 231 -13.91 -12.21 -18.17
N LEU A 232 -13.04 -11.19 -18.29
CA LEU A 232 -13.44 -9.79 -18.42
C LEU A 232 -14.26 -9.53 -19.69
N PHE A 233 -13.96 -10.15 -20.84
CA PHE A 233 -14.76 -10.01 -22.06
C PHE A 233 -16.22 -10.45 -21.88
N ARG A 234 -16.53 -11.27 -20.89
CA ARG A 234 -17.89 -11.73 -20.57
C ARG A 234 -18.60 -10.84 -19.56
N SER A 235 -17.92 -9.81 -19.03
CA SER A 235 -18.49 -8.90 -18.03
C SER A 235 -19.38 -7.82 -18.66
N LYS A 236 -20.31 -7.31 -17.86
CA LYS A 236 -21.15 -6.17 -18.25
C LYS A 236 -20.29 -4.92 -18.41
N ASP A 237 -19.30 -4.73 -17.54
CA ASP A 237 -18.41 -3.57 -17.56
C ASP A 237 -17.56 -3.51 -18.81
N ALA A 238 -17.10 -4.66 -19.34
CA ALA A 238 -16.37 -4.68 -20.62
C ALA A 238 -17.29 -4.26 -21.78
N THR A 239 -18.53 -4.74 -21.80
CA THR A 239 -19.52 -4.33 -22.80
C THR A 239 -19.81 -2.84 -22.71
N GLU A 240 -20.04 -2.32 -21.50
CA GLU A 240 -20.29 -0.90 -21.24
C GLU A 240 -19.09 -0.04 -21.67
N GLY A 241 -17.87 -0.41 -21.24
CA GLY A 241 -16.67 0.33 -21.57
C GLY A 241 -16.41 0.42 -23.08
N LEU A 242 -16.58 -0.70 -23.79
CA LEU A 242 -16.45 -0.74 -25.26
C LEU A 242 -17.53 0.08 -25.96
N THR A 243 -18.78 -0.01 -25.50
CA THR A 243 -19.91 0.77 -26.04
C THR A 243 -19.70 2.27 -25.81
N ALA A 244 -19.38 2.67 -24.58
CA ALA A 244 -19.12 4.06 -24.22
C ALA A 244 -17.97 4.67 -25.05
N PHE A 245 -16.90 3.88 -25.27
CA PHE A 245 -15.79 4.30 -26.12
C PHE A 245 -16.22 4.60 -27.57
N VAL A 246 -17.01 3.70 -28.17
CA VAL A 246 -17.52 3.88 -29.55
C VAL A 246 -18.47 5.07 -29.63
N GLU A 247 -19.33 5.25 -28.61
CA GLU A 247 -20.31 6.34 -28.53
C GLU A 247 -19.70 7.68 -28.07
N LYS A 248 -18.42 7.70 -27.67
CA LYS A 248 -17.70 8.88 -27.18
C LYS A 248 -18.35 9.50 -25.92
N ARG A 249 -18.85 8.71 -25.03
CA ARG A 249 -19.40 9.09 -23.72
C ARG A 249 -18.57 8.49 -22.58
N ASN A 250 -18.80 8.98 -21.37
CA ASN A 250 -18.23 8.36 -20.19
C ASN A 250 -18.92 7.01 -19.90
N PRO A 251 -18.19 5.96 -19.52
CA PRO A 251 -18.76 4.69 -19.12
C PRO A 251 -19.40 4.77 -17.72
N GLU A 252 -20.44 3.96 -17.50
CA GLU A 252 -21.11 3.77 -16.21
C GLU A 252 -20.93 2.32 -15.77
N PHE A 253 -19.84 2.05 -15.03
CA PHE A 253 -19.52 0.71 -14.57
C PHE A 253 -20.39 0.30 -13.38
N VAL A 254 -20.77 -0.97 -13.34
CA VAL A 254 -21.62 -1.52 -12.27
C VAL A 254 -20.83 -2.44 -11.32
N GLY A 255 -19.64 -2.91 -11.72
CA GLY A 255 -18.73 -3.73 -10.89
C GLY A 255 -18.94 -5.21 -11.05
#